data_f790ea8e4fd2a3d8b3284663366a5ebd
#
_entry.id   f790ea8e4fd2a3d8b3284663366a5ebd
#
_cell.length_a   1.000
_cell.length_b   1.000
_cell.length_c   1.000
_cell.angle_alpha   90.00
_cell.angle_beta   90.00
_cell.angle_gamma   90.00
#
_symmetry.space_group_name_H-M   'P 1'
#
loop_
_entity.id
_entity.type
_entity.pdbx_description
1 polymer ?
#
loop_
_entity_poly.entity_id
_entity_poly.type
_entity_poly.pdbx_seq_one_letter_code
_entity_poly.pdbx_strand_id
1 'polypeptide(L)'
;MLGHMIKRAICNKWMVLACTVSIVIIYYEILLGWIPIRGMIKEPEYYNGLAQMVWLFSLCSYYTFSGMFPGLAYGSSLLEERNSGYLNYVKNRISLKKYMGYKVIAVGISGAVSTLIPYLSVAVPFSFFTRNSSVKFSKDFAELIWNRVITMWGEPAVYILRGLLMVLFGILWAELALLLSMVIRNKYIVYILPFVIYQILW
;
A
#
# COMPACT_ATOMS: atom_id res chain seq x y z
N MET A 1 -11.39 19.31 -14.05
CA MET A 1 -11.89 18.98 -12.70
C MET A 1 -11.25 17.71 -12.17
N LEU A 2 -11.28 16.58 -12.87
CA LEU A 2 -10.63 15.32 -12.45
C LEU A 2 -9.15 15.52 -12.07
N GLY A 3 -8.35 16.14 -12.94
CA GLY A 3 -6.93 16.37 -12.66
C GLY A 3 -6.67 17.21 -11.40
N HIS A 4 -7.53 18.17 -11.09
CA HIS A 4 -7.44 18.94 -9.86
C HIS A 4 -7.76 18.10 -8.62
N MET A 5 -8.73 17.18 -8.72
CA MET A 5 -9.06 16.26 -7.63
C MET A 5 -7.92 15.25 -7.39
N ILE A 6 -7.32 14.72 -8.45
CA ILE A 6 -6.16 13.83 -8.36
C ILE A 6 -4.97 14.56 -7.74
N LYS A 7 -4.66 15.77 -8.19
CA LYS A 7 -3.59 16.58 -7.60
C LYS A 7 -3.83 16.81 -6.10
N ARG A 8 -5.04 17.17 -5.71
CA ARG A 8 -5.42 17.36 -4.30
C ARG A 8 -5.33 16.04 -3.50
N ALA A 9 -5.63 14.90 -4.12
CA ALA A 9 -5.55 13.59 -3.48
C ALA A 9 -4.10 13.15 -3.24
N ILE A 10 -3.19 13.44 -4.18
CA ILE A 10 -1.77 13.06 -4.08
C ILE A 10 -1.00 14.10 -3.24
N CYS A 11 -1.20 15.40 -3.49
CA CYS A 11 -0.51 16.49 -2.80
C CYS A 11 -1.21 16.88 -1.49
N ASN A 12 -1.57 15.89 -0.65
CA ASN A 12 -2.20 16.10 0.64
C ASN A 12 -1.23 15.74 1.77
N LYS A 13 -1.29 16.51 2.89
CA LYS A 13 -0.49 16.25 4.09
C LYS A 13 -0.70 14.85 4.68
N TRP A 14 -1.92 14.32 4.59
CA TRP A 14 -2.24 12.98 5.05
C TRP A 14 -1.61 11.88 4.20
N MET A 15 -1.49 12.13 2.90
CA MET A 15 -0.77 11.25 1.98
C MET A 15 0.72 11.18 2.32
N VAL A 16 1.34 12.35 2.52
CA VAL A 16 2.76 12.42 2.93
C VAL A 16 2.96 11.69 4.25
N LEU A 17 2.08 11.92 5.23
CA LEU A 17 2.13 11.26 6.52
C LEU A 17 1.99 9.73 6.38
N ALA A 18 1.00 9.26 5.62
CA ALA A 18 0.79 7.82 5.38
C ALA A 18 2.03 7.16 4.76
N CYS A 19 2.61 7.78 3.71
CA CYS A 19 3.82 7.27 3.07
C CYS A 19 5.03 7.29 4.02
N THR A 20 5.24 8.39 4.75
CA THR A 20 6.38 8.54 5.66
C THR A 20 6.32 7.52 6.79
N VAL A 21 5.16 7.38 7.45
CA VAL A 21 4.97 6.40 8.53
C VAL A 21 5.16 4.99 8.01
N SER A 22 4.61 4.66 6.85
CA SER A 22 4.81 3.35 6.21
C SER A 22 6.29 3.04 5.96
N ILE A 23 7.02 3.99 5.40
CA ILE A 23 8.46 3.85 5.13
C ILE A 23 9.24 3.69 6.44
N VAL A 24 8.95 4.49 7.45
CA VAL A 24 9.61 4.39 8.76
C VAL A 24 9.40 3.02 9.40
N ILE A 25 8.18 2.49 9.38
CA ILE A 25 7.90 1.16 9.93
C ILE A 25 8.70 0.09 9.20
N ILE A 26 8.72 0.12 7.86
CA ILE A 26 9.45 -0.87 7.06
C ILE A 26 10.95 -0.80 7.34
N TYR A 27 11.54 0.40 7.34
CA TYR A 27 12.98 0.56 7.59
C TYR A 27 13.35 0.26 9.04
N TYR A 28 12.48 0.53 10.01
CA TYR A 28 12.66 0.11 11.39
C TYR A 28 12.79 -1.42 11.51
N GLU A 29 11.93 -2.17 10.84
CA GLU A 29 12.00 -3.64 10.78
C GLU A 29 13.27 -4.14 10.07
N ILE A 30 13.69 -3.48 9.00
CA ILE A 30 14.93 -3.82 8.31
C ILE A 30 16.14 -3.62 9.25
N LEU A 31 16.17 -2.53 9.98
CA LEU A 31 17.30 -2.21 10.86
C LEU A 31 17.36 -3.09 12.11
N LEU A 32 16.23 -3.34 12.76
CA LEU A 32 16.19 -4.09 14.02
C LEU A 32 16.00 -5.60 13.83
N GLY A 33 15.24 -6.01 12.84
CA GLY A 33 14.97 -7.42 12.59
C GLY A 33 16.00 -8.06 11.66
N TRP A 34 16.21 -7.45 10.51
CA TRP A 34 16.94 -8.09 9.43
C TRP A 34 18.46 -8.00 9.54
N ILE A 35 19.00 -6.85 9.89
CA ILE A 35 20.46 -6.67 10.00
C ILE A 35 21.08 -7.55 11.08
N PRO A 36 20.51 -7.66 12.29
CA PRO A 36 21.03 -8.58 13.32
C PRO A 36 20.95 -10.04 12.91
N ILE A 37 19.84 -10.46 12.29
CA ILE A 37 19.63 -11.85 11.87
C ILE A 37 20.65 -12.24 10.78
N ARG A 38 20.99 -11.32 9.88
CA ARG A 38 22.00 -11.54 8.83
C ARG A 38 23.37 -11.94 9.38
N GLY A 39 23.75 -11.37 10.52
CA GLY A 39 25.01 -11.73 11.20
C GLY A 39 25.03 -13.13 11.81
N MET A 40 23.84 -13.70 12.08
CA MET A 40 23.69 -15.01 12.72
C MET A 40 23.50 -16.16 11.71
N ILE A 41 22.95 -15.89 10.55
CA ILE A 41 22.66 -16.91 9.52
C ILE A 41 23.79 -16.92 8.49
N LYS A 42 24.56 -18.01 8.48
CA LYS A 42 25.68 -18.22 7.52
C LYS A 42 25.25 -18.82 6.18
N GLU A 43 23.98 -19.08 5.95
CA GLU A 43 23.51 -19.76 4.74
C GLU A 43 23.29 -18.79 3.58
N PRO A 44 23.95 -19.00 2.42
CA PRO A 44 23.87 -18.09 1.26
C PRO A 44 22.47 -17.98 0.65
N GLU A 45 21.59 -18.96 0.91
CA GLU A 45 20.22 -18.96 0.38
C GLU A 45 19.36 -17.83 0.95
N TYR A 46 19.64 -17.36 2.17
CA TYR A 46 18.94 -16.27 2.82
C TYR A 46 19.41 -14.87 2.37
N TYR A 47 20.46 -14.77 1.56
CA TYR A 47 21.01 -13.49 1.11
C TYR A 47 20.37 -12.95 -0.17
N ASN A 48 19.32 -13.61 -0.70
CA ASN A 48 18.63 -13.10 -1.87
C ASN A 48 17.67 -11.98 -1.52
N GLY A 49 17.84 -10.82 -2.13
CA GLY A 49 16.99 -9.67 -1.88
C GLY A 49 15.54 -9.86 -2.28
N LEU A 50 15.28 -10.69 -3.29
CA LEU A 50 13.92 -11.03 -3.67
C LEU A 50 13.21 -11.81 -2.55
N ALA A 51 13.86 -12.86 -2.02
CA ALA A 51 13.32 -13.64 -0.91
C ALA A 51 13.08 -12.76 0.32
N GLN A 52 14.04 -11.90 0.62
CA GLN A 52 13.96 -10.96 1.74
C GLN A 52 12.85 -9.94 1.56
N MET A 53 12.67 -9.40 0.36
CA MET A 53 11.58 -8.48 0.07
C MET A 53 10.22 -9.18 0.21
N VAL A 54 10.09 -10.41 -0.30
CA VAL A 54 8.86 -11.19 -0.16
C VAL A 54 8.56 -11.47 1.31
N TRP A 55 9.57 -11.86 2.08
CA TRP A 55 9.46 -12.11 3.51
C TRP A 55 9.10 -10.85 4.30
N LEU A 56 9.79 -9.73 4.05
CA LEU A 56 9.56 -8.45 4.69
C LEU A 56 8.11 -7.98 4.52
N PHE A 57 7.59 -8.00 3.31
CA PHE A 57 6.20 -7.61 3.05
C PHE A 57 5.14 -8.65 3.44
N SER A 58 5.54 -9.83 3.88
CA SER A 58 4.61 -10.87 4.35
C SER A 58 4.52 -10.91 5.88
N LEU A 59 5.60 -10.59 6.60
CA LEU A 59 5.71 -10.76 8.06
C LEU A 59 6.02 -9.46 8.81
N CYS A 60 6.27 -8.35 8.10
CA CYS A 60 6.58 -7.07 8.73
C CYS A 60 5.35 -6.46 9.42
N SER A 61 5.58 -5.71 10.49
CA SER A 61 4.54 -4.91 11.18
C SER A 61 3.81 -3.94 10.23
N TYR A 62 4.46 -3.51 9.13
CA TYR A 62 3.80 -2.74 8.08
C TYR A 62 2.56 -3.45 7.52
N TYR A 63 2.65 -4.78 7.31
CA TYR A 63 1.54 -5.56 6.78
C TYR A 63 0.32 -5.50 7.70
N THR A 64 0.54 -5.58 9.02
CA THR A 64 -0.51 -5.46 10.03
C THR A 64 -1.28 -4.14 9.90
N PHE A 65 -0.60 -3.02 9.65
CA PHE A 65 -1.21 -1.69 9.54
C PHE A 65 -1.55 -1.27 8.11
N SER A 66 -1.21 -2.08 7.10
CA SER A 66 -1.31 -1.73 5.68
C SER A 66 -2.72 -1.36 5.23
N GLY A 67 -3.76 -1.94 5.82
CA GLY A 67 -5.16 -1.61 5.51
C GLY A 67 -5.59 -0.20 5.94
N MET A 68 -4.86 0.43 6.88
CA MET A 68 -5.17 1.77 7.37
C MET A 68 -4.64 2.88 6.45
N PHE A 69 -3.43 2.73 5.92
CA PHE A 69 -2.72 3.80 5.20
C PHE A 69 -3.44 4.31 3.94
N PRO A 70 -4.00 3.45 3.07
CA PRO A 70 -4.74 3.91 1.91
C PRO A 70 -5.99 4.73 2.27
N GLY A 71 -6.70 4.30 3.32
CA GLY A 71 -7.86 5.01 3.84
C GLY A 71 -7.49 6.37 4.45
N LEU A 72 -6.37 6.43 5.17
CA LEU A 72 -5.85 7.66 5.77
C LEU A 72 -5.48 8.71 4.71
N ALA A 73 -4.91 8.28 3.58
CA ALA A 73 -4.39 9.17 2.55
C ALA A 73 -5.46 10.13 2.00
N TYR A 74 -6.63 9.62 1.61
CA TYR A 74 -7.71 10.44 1.04
C TYR A 74 -9.12 9.86 1.22
N GLY A 75 -9.29 8.72 1.89
CA GLY A 75 -10.58 8.04 2.04
C GLY A 75 -11.64 8.86 2.77
N SER A 76 -11.27 9.67 3.76
CA SER A 76 -12.20 10.53 4.51
C SER A 76 -12.59 11.83 3.79
N SER A 77 -12.03 12.10 2.64
CA SER A 77 -12.16 13.39 1.94
C SER A 77 -13.60 13.76 1.58
N LEU A 78 -14.47 12.76 1.32
CA LEU A 78 -15.89 12.99 1.07
C LEU A 78 -16.61 13.47 2.33
N LEU A 79 -16.27 12.91 3.49
CA LEU A 79 -16.82 13.32 4.77
C LEU A 79 -16.42 14.76 5.12
N GLU A 80 -15.16 15.13 4.88
CA GLU A 80 -14.69 16.49 5.09
C GLU A 80 -15.40 17.49 4.18
N GLU A 81 -15.63 17.15 2.91
CA GLU A 81 -16.36 17.97 1.96
C GLU A 81 -17.85 18.09 2.32
N ARG A 82 -18.44 17.05 2.90
CA ARG A 82 -19.81 17.11 3.42
C ARG A 82 -19.91 18.01 4.65
N ASN A 83 -18.99 17.87 5.58
CA ASN A 83 -18.99 18.64 6.83
C ASN A 83 -18.67 20.12 6.61
N SER A 84 -17.84 20.44 5.61
CA SER A 84 -17.54 21.83 5.22
C SER A 84 -18.62 22.51 4.36
N GLY A 85 -19.68 21.77 3.97
CA GLY A 85 -20.70 22.28 3.07
C GLY A 85 -20.27 22.39 1.60
N TYR A 86 -19.03 22.02 1.26
CA TYR A 86 -18.51 22.10 -0.10
C TYR A 86 -19.33 21.31 -1.12
N LEU A 87 -19.94 20.20 -0.71
CA LEU A 87 -20.81 19.40 -1.58
C LEU A 87 -22.01 20.20 -2.11
N ASN A 88 -22.54 21.19 -1.37
CA ASN A 88 -23.65 22.02 -1.81
C ASN A 88 -23.24 22.92 -2.98
N TYR A 89 -22.02 23.46 -2.96
CA TYR A 89 -21.49 24.24 -4.09
C TYR A 89 -21.25 23.37 -5.32
N VAL A 90 -20.80 22.14 -5.13
CA VAL A 90 -20.54 21.20 -6.23
C VAL A 90 -21.84 20.78 -6.91
N LYS A 91 -22.90 20.49 -6.14
CA LYS A 91 -24.23 20.10 -6.66
C LYS A 91 -24.82 21.12 -7.63
N ASN A 92 -24.56 22.39 -7.41
CA ASN A 92 -25.06 23.48 -8.27
C ASN A 92 -24.29 23.60 -9.60
N ARG A 93 -23.13 22.96 -9.74
CA ARG A 93 -22.27 23.07 -10.94
C ARG A 93 -22.19 21.79 -11.75
N ILE A 94 -22.29 20.64 -11.09
CA ILE A 94 -22.08 19.32 -11.73
C ILE A 94 -23.05 18.31 -11.14
N SER A 95 -23.49 17.35 -11.96
CA SER A 95 -24.32 16.25 -11.46
C SER A 95 -23.55 15.44 -10.40
N LEU A 96 -24.24 15.08 -9.33
CA LEU A 96 -23.65 14.35 -8.21
C LEU A 96 -23.01 13.02 -8.65
N LYS A 97 -23.66 12.32 -9.61
CA LYS A 97 -23.12 11.07 -10.18
C LYS A 97 -21.73 11.27 -10.81
N LYS A 98 -21.56 12.31 -11.61
CA LYS A 98 -20.29 12.63 -12.27
C LYS A 98 -19.21 13.03 -11.25
N TYR A 99 -19.60 13.79 -10.23
CA TYR A 99 -18.70 14.14 -9.13
C TYR A 99 -18.20 12.91 -8.36
N MET A 100 -19.13 12.01 -7.99
CA MET A 100 -18.78 10.77 -7.28
C MET A 100 -17.86 9.87 -8.12
N GLY A 101 -18.09 9.76 -9.42
CA GLY A 101 -17.18 9.01 -10.30
C GLY A 101 -15.76 9.58 -10.30
N TYR A 102 -15.60 10.89 -10.35
CA TYR A 102 -14.28 11.53 -10.24
C TYR A 102 -13.66 11.32 -8.87
N LYS A 103 -14.47 11.29 -7.82
CA LYS A 103 -14.02 11.07 -6.46
C LYS A 103 -13.46 9.67 -6.26
N VAL A 104 -14.18 8.66 -6.73
CA VAL A 104 -13.73 7.25 -6.74
C VAL A 104 -12.36 7.15 -7.43
N ILE A 105 -12.23 7.66 -8.65
CA ILE A 105 -10.95 7.61 -9.37
C ILE A 105 -9.83 8.30 -8.57
N ALA A 106 -10.09 9.46 -7.99
CA ALA A 106 -9.08 10.20 -7.23
C ALA A 106 -8.67 9.47 -5.94
N VAL A 107 -9.62 8.86 -5.22
CA VAL A 107 -9.36 8.05 -4.02
C VAL A 107 -8.61 6.78 -4.37
N GLY A 108 -9.02 6.07 -5.42
CA GLY A 108 -8.32 4.87 -5.89
C GLY A 108 -6.86 5.14 -6.26
N ILE A 109 -6.60 6.22 -7.01
CA ILE A 109 -5.22 6.64 -7.33
C ILE A 109 -4.43 6.98 -6.07
N SER A 110 -5.03 7.69 -5.13
CA SER A 110 -4.39 8.01 -3.85
C SER A 110 -4.03 6.75 -3.05
N GLY A 111 -4.96 5.78 -2.99
CA GLY A 111 -4.71 4.49 -2.35
C GLY A 111 -3.58 3.70 -3.02
N ALA A 112 -3.58 3.65 -4.36
CA ALA A 112 -2.51 3.03 -5.13
C ALA A 112 -1.14 3.64 -4.82
N VAL A 113 -1.04 4.96 -4.83
CA VAL A 113 0.21 5.69 -4.58
C VAL A 113 0.69 5.50 -3.14
N SER A 114 -0.22 5.49 -2.16
CA SER A 114 0.11 5.33 -0.73
C SER A 114 0.74 3.97 -0.41
N THR A 115 0.46 2.92 -1.18
CA THR A 115 1.06 1.58 -1.02
C THR A 115 2.25 1.38 -1.95
N LEU A 116 2.21 1.95 -3.14
CA LEU A 116 3.27 1.80 -4.14
C LEU A 116 4.57 2.52 -3.73
N ILE A 117 4.49 3.72 -3.15
CA ILE A 117 5.69 4.48 -2.72
C ILE A 117 6.49 3.73 -1.65
N PRO A 118 5.90 3.26 -0.53
CA PRO A 118 6.64 2.44 0.44
C PRO A 118 7.19 1.15 -0.16
N TYR A 119 6.43 0.51 -1.04
CA TYR A 119 6.89 -0.68 -1.75
C TYR A 119 8.15 -0.38 -2.60
N LEU A 120 8.11 0.65 -3.44
CA LEU A 120 9.24 1.01 -4.31
C LEU A 120 10.47 1.46 -3.50
N SER A 121 10.28 2.10 -2.35
CA SER A 121 11.39 2.51 -1.48
C SER A 121 12.26 1.34 -1.02
N VAL A 122 11.70 0.13 -0.99
CA VAL A 122 12.41 -1.11 -0.63
C VAL A 122 12.77 -1.92 -1.88
N ALA A 123 11.83 -2.11 -2.80
CA ALA A 123 12.01 -2.94 -3.98
C ALA A 123 13.18 -2.46 -4.86
N VAL A 124 13.33 -1.13 -5.01
CA VAL A 124 14.41 -0.56 -5.83
C VAL A 124 15.78 -0.83 -5.22
N PRO A 125 16.11 -0.49 -3.96
CA PRO A 125 17.39 -0.83 -3.36
C PRO A 125 17.66 -2.35 -3.38
N PHE A 126 16.70 -3.17 -3.00
CA PHE A 126 16.90 -4.62 -2.95
C PHE A 126 17.16 -5.22 -4.34
N SER A 127 16.57 -4.70 -5.40
CA SER A 127 16.85 -5.16 -6.77
C SER A 127 18.29 -4.90 -7.23
N PHE A 128 18.92 -3.84 -6.71
CA PHE A 128 20.34 -3.53 -7.01
C PHE A 128 21.32 -4.38 -6.22
N PHE A 129 21.02 -4.64 -4.94
CA PHE A 129 21.94 -5.36 -4.04
C PHE A 129 22.00 -6.87 -4.28
N THR A 130 21.10 -7.46 -5.05
CA THR A 130 20.88 -8.91 -5.14
C THR A 130 21.08 -9.51 -6.52
N ARG A 131 21.67 -8.77 -7.44
CA ARG A 131 21.82 -9.15 -8.86
C ARG A 131 22.66 -10.42 -9.11
N ASN A 132 23.39 -10.95 -8.12
CA ASN A 132 24.40 -12.01 -8.31
C ASN A 132 24.15 -13.32 -7.56
N SER A 133 23.02 -13.50 -6.91
CA SER A 133 22.74 -14.77 -6.20
C SER A 133 21.73 -15.60 -6.97
N SER A 134 22.16 -16.80 -7.39
CA SER A 134 21.24 -17.82 -7.92
C SER A 134 20.23 -18.21 -6.83
N VAL A 135 18.97 -17.88 -7.05
CA VAL A 135 17.90 -18.12 -6.09
C VAL A 135 17.53 -19.58 -6.07
N LYS A 136 17.84 -20.25 -4.99
CA LYS A 136 17.04 -21.40 -4.57
C LYS A 136 16.26 -20.97 -3.34
N PHE A 137 14.98 -20.70 -3.48
CA PHE A 137 14.11 -20.53 -2.32
C PHE A 137 14.16 -21.80 -1.49
N SER A 138 14.14 -21.68 -0.17
CA SER A 138 13.98 -22.85 0.71
C SER A 138 12.70 -23.58 0.32
N LYS A 139 12.67 -24.90 0.50
CA LYS A 139 11.53 -25.73 0.06
C LYS A 139 10.18 -25.25 0.61
N ASP A 140 10.19 -24.61 1.78
CA ASP A 140 8.99 -24.08 2.44
C ASP A 140 8.39 -22.85 1.72
N PHE A 141 9.22 -22.10 1.01
CA PHE A 141 8.78 -21.03 0.10
C PHE A 141 8.58 -21.52 -1.35
N ALA A 142 9.08 -22.72 -1.69
CA ALA A 142 9.02 -23.28 -3.04
C ALA A 142 7.62 -23.68 -3.48
N GLU A 143 6.74 -23.97 -2.55
CA GLU A 143 5.33 -24.25 -2.84
C GLU A 143 4.51 -22.99 -3.14
N LEU A 144 5.07 -21.81 -2.87
CA LEU A 144 4.39 -20.55 -3.14
C LEU A 144 4.39 -20.22 -4.63
N ILE A 145 3.31 -19.56 -5.04
CA ILE A 145 3.03 -19.06 -6.40
C ILE A 145 4.26 -18.35 -7.02
N TRP A 146 5.11 -17.74 -6.20
CA TRP A 146 6.28 -16.99 -6.61
C TRP A 146 7.38 -17.82 -7.27
N ASN A 147 7.61 -19.06 -6.84
CA ASN A 147 8.56 -19.97 -7.50
C ASN A 147 8.14 -20.28 -8.93
N ARG A 148 6.85 -20.46 -9.15
CA ARG A 148 6.30 -20.68 -10.50
C ARG A 148 6.46 -19.44 -11.38
N VAL A 149 6.29 -18.26 -10.82
CA VAL A 149 6.49 -17.00 -11.55
C VAL A 149 7.98 -16.82 -11.89
N ILE A 150 8.89 -17.11 -10.96
CA ILE A 150 10.34 -17.02 -11.22
C ILE A 150 10.77 -17.99 -12.31
N THR A 151 10.32 -19.23 -12.26
CA THR A 151 10.70 -20.24 -13.25
C THR A 151 10.16 -19.92 -14.64
N MET A 152 9.01 -19.24 -14.75
CA MET A 152 8.39 -18.92 -16.03
C MET A 152 8.87 -17.56 -16.59
N TRP A 153 9.03 -16.54 -15.75
CA TRP A 153 9.19 -15.14 -16.18
C TRP A 153 10.41 -14.44 -15.56
N GLY A 154 11.13 -15.11 -14.67
CA GLY A 154 12.31 -14.59 -14.00
C GLY A 154 12.01 -13.70 -12.80
N GLU A 155 13.06 -13.31 -12.06
CA GLU A 155 12.98 -12.49 -10.86
C GLU A 155 12.31 -11.11 -11.06
N PRO A 156 12.57 -10.35 -12.14
CA PRO A 156 11.95 -9.05 -12.34
C PRO A 156 10.42 -9.10 -12.39
N ALA A 157 9.86 -10.20 -12.89
CA ALA A 157 8.42 -10.38 -12.96
C ALA A 157 7.77 -10.45 -11.58
N VAL A 158 8.47 -11.00 -10.58
CA VAL A 158 7.97 -11.05 -9.21
C VAL A 158 7.89 -9.65 -8.61
N TYR A 159 8.90 -8.80 -8.83
CA TYR A 159 8.86 -7.41 -8.38
C TYR A 159 7.69 -6.65 -9.00
N ILE A 160 7.45 -6.79 -10.30
CA ILE A 160 6.35 -6.12 -11.00
C ILE A 160 4.99 -6.63 -10.49
N LEU A 161 4.83 -7.95 -10.43
CA LEU A 161 3.56 -8.56 -10.03
C LEU A 161 3.20 -8.22 -8.59
N ARG A 162 4.18 -8.23 -7.68
CA ARG A 162 3.98 -7.83 -6.31
C ARG A 162 3.66 -6.34 -6.17
N GLY A 163 4.31 -5.47 -6.95
CA GLY A 163 3.96 -4.06 -7.04
C GLY A 163 2.51 -3.84 -7.50
N LEU A 164 2.07 -4.60 -8.51
CA LEU A 164 0.68 -4.60 -8.98
C LEU A 164 -0.30 -5.03 -7.87
N LEU A 165 0.02 -6.08 -7.12
CA LEU A 165 -0.80 -6.52 -5.99
C LEU A 165 -0.89 -5.44 -4.90
N MET A 166 0.21 -4.73 -4.60
CA MET A 166 0.20 -3.60 -3.66
C MET A 166 -0.69 -2.44 -4.16
N VAL A 167 -0.66 -2.13 -5.46
CA VAL A 167 -1.55 -1.13 -6.07
C VAL A 167 -3.01 -1.53 -5.92
N LEU A 168 -3.36 -2.76 -6.28
CA LEU A 168 -4.73 -3.26 -6.15
C LEU A 168 -5.20 -3.25 -4.70
N PHE A 169 -4.36 -3.69 -3.78
CA PHE A 169 -4.62 -3.64 -2.35
C PHE A 169 -4.89 -2.20 -1.88
N GLY A 170 -4.05 -1.25 -2.28
CA GLY A 170 -4.22 0.16 -1.95
C GLY A 170 -5.53 0.75 -2.48
N ILE A 171 -5.91 0.43 -3.73
CA ILE A 171 -7.18 0.85 -4.31
C ILE A 171 -8.35 0.30 -3.49
N LEU A 172 -8.38 -1.00 -3.23
CA LEU A 172 -9.47 -1.66 -2.51
C LEU A 172 -9.70 -1.04 -1.13
N TRP A 173 -8.65 -0.86 -0.33
CA TRP A 173 -8.78 -0.31 1.01
C TRP A 173 -9.10 1.18 1.02
N ALA A 174 -8.63 1.96 0.06
CA ALA A 174 -9.02 3.36 -0.09
C ALA A 174 -10.49 3.52 -0.48
N GLU A 175 -10.98 2.70 -1.42
CA GLU A 175 -12.39 2.71 -1.82
C GLU A 175 -13.31 2.24 -0.69
N LEU A 176 -12.90 1.26 0.09
CA LEU A 176 -13.62 0.83 1.28
C LEU A 176 -13.74 1.99 2.29
N ALA A 177 -12.66 2.73 2.54
CA ALA A 177 -12.70 3.92 3.39
C ALA A 177 -13.63 5.01 2.83
N LEU A 178 -13.65 5.20 1.50
CA LEU A 178 -14.57 6.12 0.84
C LEU A 178 -16.03 5.69 1.04
N LEU A 179 -16.35 4.41 0.85
CA LEU A 179 -17.70 3.86 1.10
C LEU A 179 -18.13 4.08 2.55
N LEU A 180 -17.25 3.79 3.51
CA LEU A 180 -17.51 4.03 4.92
C LEU A 180 -17.77 5.51 5.22
N SER A 181 -17.07 6.42 4.53
CA SER A 181 -17.25 7.87 4.68
C SER A 181 -18.61 8.38 4.21
N MET A 182 -19.33 7.59 3.39
CA MET A 182 -20.70 7.92 2.98
C MET A 182 -21.71 7.69 4.11
N VAL A 183 -21.49 6.65 4.91
CA VAL A 183 -22.41 6.21 5.97
C VAL A 183 -22.04 6.82 7.32
N ILE A 184 -20.77 6.81 7.65
CA ILE A 184 -20.25 7.19 8.96
C ILE A 184 -19.98 8.69 9.00
N ARG A 185 -20.43 9.36 10.05
CA ARG A 185 -20.24 10.82 10.26
C ARG A 185 -18.94 11.16 10.99
N ASN A 186 -18.36 10.20 11.71
CA ASN A 186 -17.15 10.40 12.49
C ASN A 186 -15.91 10.02 11.65
N LYS A 187 -15.02 10.99 11.40
CA LYS A 187 -13.81 10.79 10.59
C LYS A 187 -12.82 9.78 11.19
N TYR A 188 -12.72 9.71 12.51
CA TYR A 188 -11.82 8.78 13.18
C TYR A 188 -12.24 7.32 12.97
N ILE A 189 -13.54 7.05 13.00
CA ILE A 189 -14.07 5.73 12.70
C ILE A 189 -13.79 5.34 11.25
N VAL A 190 -13.92 6.28 10.30
CA VAL A 190 -13.61 6.04 8.89
C VAL A 190 -12.15 5.65 8.68
N TYR A 191 -11.21 6.16 9.48
CA TYR A 191 -9.80 5.79 9.41
C TYR A 191 -9.51 4.42 10.04
N ILE A 192 -10.12 4.13 11.18
CA ILE A 192 -9.82 2.92 11.97
C ILE A 192 -10.58 1.70 11.42
N LEU A 193 -11.80 1.87 10.92
CA LEU A 193 -12.64 0.76 10.52
C LEU A 193 -12.06 -0.11 9.39
N PRO A 194 -11.42 0.44 8.34
CA PRO A 194 -10.72 -0.37 7.35
C PRO A 194 -9.64 -1.25 7.98
N PHE A 195 -8.89 -0.73 8.96
CA PHE A 195 -7.90 -1.49 9.70
C PHE A 195 -8.55 -2.64 10.50
N VAL A 196 -9.64 -2.37 11.23
CA VAL A 196 -10.35 -3.40 12.00
C VAL A 196 -10.91 -4.49 11.07
N ILE A 197 -11.52 -4.11 9.94
CA ILE A 197 -12.00 -5.07 8.95
C ILE A 197 -10.85 -5.92 8.40
N TYR A 198 -9.73 -5.29 8.11
CA TYR A 198 -8.53 -5.98 7.64
C TYR A 198 -8.04 -7.01 8.66
N GLN A 199 -7.98 -6.66 9.95
CA GLN A 199 -7.57 -7.57 11.03
C GLN A 199 -8.54 -8.74 11.26
N ILE A 200 -9.82 -8.55 10.99
CA ILE A 200 -10.83 -9.63 11.09
C ILE A 200 -10.72 -10.60 9.91
N LEU A 201 -10.35 -10.11 8.73
CA LEU A 201 -10.23 -10.91 7.51
C LEU A 201 -8.89 -11.66 7.41
N TRP A 202 -7.90 -11.23 8.19
CA TRP A 202 -6.57 -11.84 8.26
C TRP A 202 -6.51 -12.93 9.33
#